data_5df2407f192b4ca6424b97cd8ce5624c
#
_entry.id   5df2407f192b4ca6424b97cd8ce5624c
#
_cell.length_a   1.000
_cell.length_b   1.000
_cell.length_c   1.000
_cell.angle_alpha   90.00
_cell.angle_beta   90.00
_cell.angle_gamma   90.00
#
_symmetry.space_group_name_H-M   'P 1'
#
loop_
_entity.id
_entity.type
_entity.pdbx_description
1 polymer ?
#
loop_
_entity_poly.entity_id
_entity_poly.type
_entity_poly.pdbx_seq_one_letter_code
_entity_poly.pdbx_strand_id
1 'polypeptide(L)'
;MIADDDPEGDWTAPGVYRCAPDVYRVPLPLPNDGLRAVNVYVVADGDGWTVVDAGWALEEARDLLADALAQLGGGFPDVRRFLVTHVHRDHYTQAVVLRREFGMKVALGAGERPSLEAIMAPREPRNASRLLRAGAADLVRRLEAAPPQRPDPAHWEPPDEWLEDGAEIVVGEDPAGSRTLRAIATPGHTRGHVVFSDEAGGLLFAGDHVLPRITPSLGLEPMPSASPLAAFLASLELVRTLPDAVLLPAHGPSGMPVHRRVDELIAHHGKRLDATLAAVREGRATAYEVAGVLPWTRRETRLADLDLFNAMLATMETAAHLDVLAERGLVTASEQDGIVHYTS
;
A
#
# COMPACT_ATOMS: atom_id res chain seq x y z
N MET A 1 3.21 -11.41 29.18
CA MET A 1 3.62 -9.98 29.23
C MET A 1 3.88 -9.58 27.77
N ILE A 2 3.23 -8.51 27.28
CA ILE A 2 3.39 -8.02 25.91
C ILE A 2 4.76 -7.34 25.81
N ALA A 3 5.56 -7.73 24.81
CA ALA A 3 6.87 -7.13 24.56
C ALA A 3 6.71 -5.73 23.91
N ASP A 4 7.64 -4.84 24.20
CA ASP A 4 7.76 -3.60 23.44
C ASP A 4 8.27 -3.92 22.03
N ASP A 5 7.84 -3.14 21.04
CA ASP A 5 8.27 -3.32 19.66
C ASP A 5 9.75 -2.97 19.50
N ASP A 6 10.51 -3.84 18.83
CA ASP A 6 11.93 -3.68 18.58
C ASP A 6 12.16 -3.40 17.08
N PRO A 7 12.49 -2.15 16.69
CA PRO A 7 12.75 -1.80 15.29
C PRO A 7 13.91 -2.56 14.64
N GLU A 8 14.86 -3.09 15.45
CA GLU A 8 16.00 -3.87 14.98
C GLU A 8 15.74 -5.37 14.96
N GLY A 9 14.62 -5.81 15.55
CA GLY A 9 14.20 -7.20 15.61
C GLY A 9 13.68 -7.75 14.28
N ASP A 10 13.29 -9.04 14.31
CA ASP A 10 12.56 -9.64 13.17
C ASP A 10 11.10 -9.15 13.20
N TRP A 11 10.83 -8.11 12.42
CA TRP A 11 9.49 -7.50 12.33
C TRP A 11 8.40 -8.46 11.81
N THR A 12 8.77 -9.60 11.22
CA THR A 12 7.83 -10.61 10.72
C THR A 12 7.52 -11.71 11.74
N ALA A 13 8.19 -11.71 12.89
CA ALA A 13 7.97 -12.72 13.93
C ALA A 13 6.53 -12.60 14.47
N PRO A 14 5.76 -13.72 14.50
CA PRO A 14 4.41 -13.71 15.07
C PRO A 14 4.41 -13.25 16.53
N GLY A 15 3.43 -12.42 16.90
CA GLY A 15 3.31 -11.92 18.27
C GLY A 15 2.54 -10.61 18.35
N VAL A 16 2.49 -10.07 19.57
CA VAL A 16 1.91 -8.77 19.89
C VAL A 16 3.01 -7.87 20.42
N TYR A 17 3.22 -6.73 19.80
CA TYR A 17 4.31 -5.82 20.13
C TYR A 17 3.75 -4.43 20.43
N ARG A 18 4.09 -3.87 21.58
CA ARG A 18 3.63 -2.54 21.97
C ARG A 18 4.45 -1.45 21.25
N CYS A 19 3.80 -0.66 20.42
CA CYS A 19 4.43 0.47 19.72
C CYS A 19 4.30 1.79 20.49
N ALA A 20 3.19 1.96 21.22
CA ALA A 20 2.90 3.13 22.04
C ALA A 20 1.89 2.73 23.13
N PRO A 21 1.56 3.61 24.08
CA PRO A 21 0.45 3.36 25.00
C PRO A 21 -0.82 3.01 24.22
N ASP A 22 -1.40 1.83 24.53
CA ASP A 22 -2.64 1.33 23.95
C ASP A 22 -2.62 1.11 22.41
N VAL A 23 -1.42 0.99 21.83
CA VAL A 23 -1.22 0.69 20.40
C VAL A 23 -0.28 -0.50 20.25
N TYR A 24 -0.75 -1.52 19.57
CA TYR A 24 -0.05 -2.80 19.43
C TYR A 24 0.05 -3.20 17.95
N ARG A 25 1.25 -3.61 17.52
CA ARG A 25 1.50 -4.17 16.20
C ARG A 25 1.35 -5.70 16.25
N VAL A 26 0.66 -6.24 15.26
CA VAL A 26 0.50 -7.68 15.04
C VAL A 26 0.91 -7.99 13.60
N PRO A 27 2.06 -8.63 13.37
CA PRO A 27 2.47 -9.06 12.03
C PRO A 27 1.67 -10.28 11.61
N LEU A 28 0.99 -10.19 10.47
CA LEU A 28 0.24 -11.29 9.86
C LEU A 28 0.97 -11.81 8.62
N PRO A 29 0.99 -13.13 8.35
CA PRO A 29 1.81 -13.72 7.31
C PRO A 29 1.30 -13.41 5.90
N LEU A 30 2.23 -13.25 4.97
CA LEU A 30 1.99 -13.20 3.52
C LEU A 30 2.75 -14.34 2.86
N PRO A 31 2.17 -15.53 2.75
CA PRO A 31 2.83 -16.69 2.18
C PRO A 31 3.11 -16.47 0.69
N ASN A 32 4.31 -16.88 0.26
CA ASN A 32 4.78 -16.76 -1.13
C ASN A 32 4.83 -15.32 -1.66
N ASP A 33 4.92 -14.33 -0.78
CA ASP A 33 5.06 -12.92 -1.10
C ASP A 33 6.43 -12.39 -0.63
N GLY A 34 7.07 -11.55 -1.43
CA GLY A 34 8.34 -10.93 -1.09
C GLY A 34 8.26 -9.99 0.13
N LEU A 35 7.06 -9.52 0.47
CA LEU A 35 6.79 -8.69 1.65
C LEU A 35 6.82 -9.49 2.96
N ARG A 36 6.58 -10.81 2.91
CA ARG A 36 6.62 -11.77 4.01
C ARG A 36 5.53 -11.61 5.07
N ALA A 37 5.17 -10.40 5.47
CA ALA A 37 4.12 -10.11 6.44
C ALA A 37 3.50 -8.73 6.18
N VAL A 38 2.30 -8.51 6.72
CA VAL A 38 1.65 -7.22 6.86
C VAL A 38 1.44 -6.92 8.35
N ASN A 39 1.78 -5.73 8.78
CA ASN A 39 1.48 -5.27 10.13
C ASN A 39 0.04 -4.74 10.18
N VAL A 40 -0.75 -5.28 11.07
CA VAL A 40 -2.00 -4.66 11.51
C VAL A 40 -1.78 -4.05 12.89
N TYR A 41 -2.53 -2.98 13.22
CA TYR A 41 -2.37 -2.29 14.48
C TYR A 41 -3.65 -2.34 15.29
N VAL A 42 -3.58 -2.92 16.48
CA VAL A 42 -4.70 -3.00 17.44
C VAL A 42 -4.59 -1.80 18.39
N VAL A 43 -5.62 -0.97 18.42
CA VAL A 43 -5.70 0.26 19.20
C VAL A 43 -6.84 0.10 20.21
N ALA A 44 -6.57 0.37 21.49
CA ALA A 44 -7.61 0.29 22.53
C ALA A 44 -8.72 1.31 22.26
N ASP A 45 -9.98 0.87 22.36
CA ASP A 45 -11.18 1.64 22.05
C ASP A 45 -12.25 1.40 23.14
N GLY A 46 -12.10 2.06 24.26
CA GLY A 46 -12.91 1.81 25.46
C GLY A 46 -12.69 0.42 26.02
N ASP A 47 -13.72 -0.39 26.07
CA ASP A 47 -13.68 -1.79 26.47
C ASP A 47 -13.42 -2.77 25.29
N GLY A 48 -13.17 -2.23 24.09
CA GLY A 48 -12.93 -2.98 22.88
C GLY A 48 -11.71 -2.49 22.10
N TRP A 49 -11.72 -2.76 20.77
CA TRP A 49 -10.59 -2.52 19.89
C TRP A 49 -11.03 -1.86 18.58
N THR A 50 -10.26 -0.88 18.13
CA THR A 50 -10.20 -0.44 16.73
C THR A 50 -8.94 -1.02 16.11
N VAL A 51 -9.04 -1.58 14.91
CA VAL A 51 -7.90 -2.20 14.23
C VAL A 51 -7.61 -1.46 12.93
N VAL A 52 -6.36 -1.04 12.73
CA VAL A 52 -5.89 -0.42 11.49
C VAL A 52 -5.31 -1.51 10.59
N ASP A 53 -5.85 -1.64 9.38
CA ASP A 53 -5.71 -2.76 8.45
C ASP A 53 -6.18 -4.10 9.05
N ALA A 54 -6.33 -5.14 8.23
CA ALA A 54 -6.93 -6.38 8.70
C ALA A 54 -6.15 -7.65 8.33
N GLY A 55 -5.25 -7.55 7.37
CA GLY A 55 -4.57 -8.72 6.82
C GLY A 55 -5.29 -9.33 5.62
N TRP A 56 -4.65 -10.31 5.02
CA TRP A 56 -5.22 -11.14 3.95
C TRP A 56 -6.13 -12.21 4.58
N ALA A 57 -7.29 -12.48 3.94
CA ALA A 57 -8.25 -13.50 4.36
C ALA A 57 -7.67 -14.92 4.23
N LEU A 58 -6.76 -15.26 5.14
CA LEU A 58 -6.12 -16.55 5.31
C LEU A 58 -6.44 -17.08 6.70
N GLU A 59 -6.62 -18.38 6.82
CA GLU A 59 -6.88 -19.05 8.12
C GLU A 59 -5.74 -18.76 9.12
N GLU A 60 -4.49 -18.89 8.68
CA GLU A 60 -3.31 -18.60 9.52
C GLU A 60 -3.29 -17.14 10.02
N ALA A 61 -3.61 -16.17 9.15
CA ALA A 61 -3.65 -14.75 9.54
C ALA A 61 -4.80 -14.49 10.53
N ARG A 62 -5.94 -15.15 10.35
CA ARG A 62 -7.09 -15.09 11.26
C ARG A 62 -6.72 -15.63 12.65
N ASP A 63 -6.10 -16.80 12.70
CA ASP A 63 -5.73 -17.46 13.97
C ASP A 63 -4.72 -16.61 14.73
N LEU A 64 -3.69 -16.07 14.05
CA LEU A 64 -2.72 -15.18 14.68
C LEU A 64 -3.34 -13.88 15.21
N LEU A 65 -4.30 -13.31 14.49
CA LEU A 65 -5.01 -12.11 14.97
C LEU A 65 -5.93 -12.46 16.17
N ALA A 66 -6.59 -13.63 16.15
CA ALA A 66 -7.38 -14.10 17.28
C ALA A 66 -6.51 -14.30 18.54
N ASP A 67 -5.35 -14.95 18.38
CA ASP A 67 -4.39 -15.16 19.47
C ASP A 67 -3.85 -13.83 20.02
N ALA A 68 -3.61 -12.86 19.14
CA ALA A 68 -3.17 -11.52 19.53
C ALA A 68 -4.25 -10.81 20.35
N LEU A 69 -5.50 -10.82 19.92
CA LEU A 69 -6.61 -10.23 20.67
C LEU A 69 -6.82 -10.92 22.02
N ALA A 70 -6.68 -12.26 22.07
CA ALA A 70 -6.77 -13.01 23.32
C ALA A 70 -5.64 -12.63 24.31
N GLN A 71 -4.42 -12.40 23.84
CA GLN A 71 -3.31 -11.91 24.66
C GLN A 71 -3.57 -10.49 25.19
N LEU A 72 -4.35 -9.69 24.46
CA LEU A 72 -4.79 -8.35 24.86
C LEU A 72 -6.03 -8.37 25.78
N GLY A 73 -6.58 -9.57 26.05
CA GLY A 73 -7.72 -9.76 26.95
C GLY A 73 -9.09 -9.68 26.29
N GLY A 74 -9.16 -9.77 24.96
CA GLY A 74 -10.39 -9.73 24.17
C GLY A 74 -10.46 -10.79 23.08
N GLY A 75 -11.32 -10.56 22.10
CA GLY A 75 -11.49 -11.42 20.91
C GLY A 75 -12.14 -10.65 19.77
N PHE A 76 -12.47 -11.32 18.66
CA PHE A 76 -13.15 -10.68 17.53
C PHE A 76 -14.47 -9.98 17.89
N PRO A 77 -15.31 -10.50 18.82
CA PRO A 77 -16.53 -9.78 19.22
C PRO A 77 -16.29 -8.41 19.87
N ASP A 78 -15.06 -8.17 20.38
CA ASP A 78 -14.67 -6.92 21.01
C ASP A 78 -14.06 -5.92 20.02
N VAL A 79 -13.87 -6.33 18.75
CA VAL A 79 -13.43 -5.43 17.67
C VAL A 79 -14.63 -4.60 17.20
N ARG A 80 -14.58 -3.30 17.44
CA ARG A 80 -15.65 -2.36 17.06
C ARG A 80 -15.61 -2.05 15.57
N ARG A 81 -14.39 -1.85 15.03
CA ARG A 81 -14.20 -1.49 13.62
C ARG A 81 -12.80 -1.83 13.10
N PHE A 82 -12.73 -1.98 11.78
CA PHE A 82 -11.51 -1.91 11.01
C PHE A 82 -11.43 -0.56 10.28
N LEU A 83 -10.27 0.11 10.39
CA LEU A 83 -9.92 1.29 9.62
C LEU A 83 -8.89 0.84 8.57
N VAL A 84 -9.29 0.69 7.33
CA VAL A 84 -8.43 0.12 6.29
C VAL A 84 -7.79 1.24 5.48
N THR A 85 -6.46 1.16 5.32
CA THR A 85 -5.68 2.18 4.61
C THR A 85 -5.96 2.19 3.12
N HIS A 86 -6.13 1.02 2.50
CA HIS A 86 -6.38 0.89 1.07
C HIS A 86 -6.94 -0.49 0.67
N VAL A 87 -7.30 -0.65 -0.60
CA VAL A 87 -8.09 -1.78 -1.10
C VAL A 87 -7.30 -3.06 -1.39
N HIS A 88 -5.99 -3.12 -1.20
CA HIS A 88 -5.25 -4.35 -1.48
C HIS A 88 -5.66 -5.51 -0.57
N ARG A 89 -5.50 -6.74 -1.07
CA ARG A 89 -6.01 -7.98 -0.44
C ARG A 89 -5.50 -8.19 0.98
N ASP A 90 -4.26 -7.84 1.22
CA ASP A 90 -3.55 -8.01 2.49
C ASP A 90 -3.85 -6.93 3.54
N HIS A 91 -4.66 -5.96 3.17
CA HIS A 91 -5.18 -4.93 4.08
C HIS A 91 -6.69 -5.07 4.31
N TYR A 92 -7.44 -5.44 3.25
CA TYR A 92 -8.89 -5.33 3.24
C TYR A 92 -9.64 -6.64 3.47
N THR A 93 -9.16 -7.74 2.88
CA THR A 93 -10.00 -8.94 2.70
C THR A 93 -10.39 -9.64 4.01
N GLN A 94 -9.50 -9.65 4.99
CA GLN A 94 -9.78 -10.24 6.32
C GLN A 94 -10.88 -9.45 7.05
N ALA A 95 -10.93 -8.12 6.91
CA ALA A 95 -11.99 -7.29 7.50
C ALA A 95 -13.37 -7.68 6.99
N VAL A 96 -13.51 -7.96 5.68
CA VAL A 96 -14.77 -8.40 5.06
C VAL A 96 -15.23 -9.73 5.65
N VAL A 97 -14.33 -10.70 5.75
CA VAL A 97 -14.64 -12.03 6.30
C VAL A 97 -15.07 -11.95 7.76
N LEU A 98 -14.30 -11.24 8.58
CA LEU A 98 -14.59 -11.08 10.01
C LEU A 98 -15.87 -10.28 10.26
N ARG A 99 -16.14 -9.24 9.46
CA ARG A 99 -17.41 -8.49 9.54
C ARG A 99 -18.63 -9.38 9.36
N ARG A 100 -18.62 -10.29 8.40
CA ARG A 100 -19.74 -11.21 8.18
C ARG A 100 -20.02 -12.11 9.37
N GLU A 101 -18.98 -12.48 10.10
CA GLU A 101 -19.09 -13.42 11.21
C GLU A 101 -19.43 -12.71 12.53
N PHE A 102 -18.81 -11.57 12.79
CA PHE A 102 -18.88 -10.88 14.10
C PHE A 102 -19.60 -9.53 14.09
N GLY A 103 -19.81 -8.94 12.91
CA GLY A 103 -20.61 -7.72 12.76
C GLY A 103 -19.88 -6.40 13.03
N MET A 104 -18.55 -6.40 13.21
CA MET A 104 -17.78 -5.16 13.33
C MET A 104 -17.90 -4.29 12.06
N LYS A 105 -17.66 -2.98 12.20
CA LYS A 105 -17.70 -2.04 11.09
C LYS A 105 -16.39 -2.05 10.29
N VAL A 106 -16.48 -1.75 9.00
CA VAL A 106 -15.32 -1.57 8.11
C VAL A 106 -15.39 -0.19 7.48
N ALA A 107 -14.32 0.60 7.61
CA ALA A 107 -14.16 1.90 6.99
C ALA A 107 -12.98 1.87 6.00
N LEU A 108 -13.13 2.54 4.85
CA LEU A 108 -12.14 2.59 3.77
C LEU A 108 -12.15 3.98 3.13
N GLY A 109 -11.01 4.46 2.65
CA GLY A 109 -10.92 5.75 1.95
C GLY A 109 -11.90 5.85 0.76
N ALA A 110 -12.66 6.95 0.67
CA ALA A 110 -13.68 7.13 -0.37
C ALA A 110 -13.13 7.07 -1.79
N GLY A 111 -11.86 7.45 -1.97
CA GLY A 111 -11.15 7.34 -3.24
C GLY A 111 -10.96 5.90 -3.74
N GLU A 112 -11.09 4.87 -2.89
CA GLU A 112 -10.98 3.46 -3.27
C GLU A 112 -12.24 2.89 -3.95
N ARG A 113 -13.36 3.59 -3.90
CA ARG A 113 -14.64 3.11 -4.44
C ARG A 113 -14.53 2.59 -5.89
N PRO A 114 -13.92 3.30 -6.85
CA PRO A 114 -13.83 2.82 -8.22
C PRO A 114 -12.98 1.55 -8.36
N SER A 115 -11.91 1.42 -7.58
CA SER A 115 -11.04 0.23 -7.60
C SER A 115 -11.76 -0.97 -7.00
N LEU A 116 -12.47 -0.78 -5.88
CA LEU A 116 -13.25 -1.85 -5.25
C LEU A 116 -14.40 -2.32 -6.15
N GLU A 117 -15.16 -1.39 -6.75
CA GLU A 117 -16.22 -1.73 -7.73
C GLU A 117 -15.65 -2.51 -8.91
N ALA A 118 -14.48 -2.12 -9.42
CA ALA A 118 -13.81 -2.81 -10.50
C ALA A 118 -13.27 -4.20 -10.11
N ILE A 119 -12.87 -4.42 -8.85
CA ILE A 119 -12.48 -5.72 -8.32
C ILE A 119 -13.69 -6.66 -8.26
N MET A 120 -14.85 -6.15 -7.84
CA MET A 120 -16.09 -6.91 -7.70
C MET A 120 -16.81 -7.16 -9.04
N ALA A 121 -16.52 -6.37 -10.07
CA ALA A 121 -17.11 -6.53 -11.40
C ALA A 121 -16.58 -7.78 -12.14
N PRO A 122 -17.35 -8.35 -13.09
CA PRO A 122 -16.84 -9.37 -14.01
C PRO A 122 -15.62 -8.85 -14.76
N ARG A 123 -14.53 -9.60 -14.76
CA ARG A 123 -13.21 -9.12 -15.17
C ARG A 123 -12.96 -9.09 -16.67
N GLU A 124 -12.39 -7.95 -17.11
CA GLU A 124 -11.47 -7.91 -18.25
C GLU A 124 -10.01 -7.80 -17.76
N PRO A 125 -9.01 -8.36 -18.48
CA PRO A 125 -7.60 -8.32 -18.08
C PRO A 125 -7.00 -6.93 -18.31
N ARG A 126 -7.23 -5.99 -17.38
CA ARG A 126 -6.84 -4.58 -17.51
C ARG A 126 -5.33 -4.33 -17.44
N ASN A 127 -4.57 -5.17 -16.70
CA ASN A 127 -3.12 -5.03 -16.65
C ASN A 127 -2.46 -5.36 -18.00
N ALA A 128 -3.07 -6.25 -18.80
CA ALA A 128 -2.56 -6.56 -20.14
C ALA A 128 -2.55 -5.33 -21.05
N SER A 129 -3.62 -4.51 -21.07
CA SER A 129 -3.66 -3.31 -21.90
C SER A 129 -2.61 -2.27 -21.51
N ARG A 130 -2.35 -2.09 -20.21
CA ARG A 130 -1.32 -1.16 -19.74
C ARG A 130 0.09 -1.63 -20.10
N LEU A 131 0.37 -2.92 -20.00
CA LEU A 131 1.64 -3.50 -20.41
C LEU A 131 1.83 -3.44 -21.93
N LEU A 132 0.78 -3.66 -22.74
CA LEU A 132 0.85 -3.47 -24.18
C LEU A 132 1.19 -2.01 -24.54
N ARG A 133 0.53 -1.05 -23.89
CA ARG A 133 0.85 0.38 -24.06
C ARG A 133 2.29 0.73 -23.68
N ALA A 134 2.85 0.02 -22.70
CA ALA A 134 4.24 0.16 -22.27
C ALA A 134 5.26 -0.52 -23.22
N GLY A 135 4.82 -1.21 -24.28
CA GLY A 135 5.67 -1.96 -25.21
C GLY A 135 6.06 -3.36 -24.73
N ALA A 136 5.42 -3.89 -23.66
CA ALA A 136 5.78 -5.14 -22.99
C ALA A 136 4.94 -6.35 -23.43
N ALA A 137 4.76 -6.56 -24.75
CA ALA A 137 3.93 -7.64 -25.29
C ALA A 137 4.40 -9.05 -24.91
N ASP A 138 5.69 -9.26 -24.66
CA ASP A 138 6.22 -10.54 -24.17
C ASP A 138 5.81 -10.82 -22.72
N LEU A 139 5.78 -9.80 -21.84
CA LEU A 139 5.27 -9.97 -20.48
C LEU A 139 3.78 -10.34 -20.49
N VAL A 140 2.99 -9.72 -21.38
CA VAL A 140 1.56 -10.07 -21.55
C VAL A 140 1.41 -11.53 -21.94
N ARG A 141 2.14 -12.02 -22.93
CA ARG A 141 2.10 -13.44 -23.34
C ARG A 141 2.49 -14.39 -22.19
N ARG A 142 3.48 -14.01 -21.38
CA ARG A 142 3.90 -14.81 -20.20
C ARG A 142 2.84 -14.80 -19.09
N LEU A 143 2.18 -13.66 -18.86
CA LEU A 143 1.09 -13.55 -17.90
C LEU A 143 -0.14 -14.37 -18.31
N GLU A 144 -0.48 -14.37 -19.60
CA GLU A 144 -1.59 -15.17 -20.15
C GLU A 144 -1.32 -16.68 -20.07
N ALA A 145 -0.05 -17.09 -20.18
CA ALA A 145 0.36 -18.48 -20.05
C ALA A 145 0.45 -18.95 -18.58
N ALA A 146 0.51 -18.02 -17.62
CA ALA A 146 0.56 -18.34 -16.21
C ALA A 146 -0.82 -18.78 -15.68
N PRO A 147 -0.88 -19.67 -14.66
CA PRO A 147 -2.15 -20.03 -14.03
C PRO A 147 -2.87 -18.77 -13.53
N PRO A 148 -4.17 -18.62 -13.82
CA PRO A 148 -4.91 -17.44 -13.40
C PRO A 148 -5.02 -17.36 -11.88
N GLN A 149 -4.45 -16.34 -11.28
CA GLN A 149 -4.69 -16.00 -9.88
C GLN A 149 -5.98 -15.19 -9.80
N ARG A 150 -7.06 -15.83 -9.41
CA ARG A 150 -8.35 -15.14 -9.22
C ARG A 150 -8.53 -14.85 -7.73
N PRO A 151 -8.76 -13.58 -7.32
CA PRO A 151 -9.25 -13.29 -5.98
C PRO A 151 -10.56 -14.03 -5.75
N ASP A 152 -10.75 -14.54 -4.55
CA ASP A 152 -12.04 -15.09 -4.14
C ASP A 152 -13.05 -13.93 -4.08
N PRO A 153 -14.15 -13.95 -4.89
CA PRO A 153 -15.15 -12.88 -4.84
C PRO A 153 -15.80 -12.72 -3.48
N ALA A 154 -15.82 -13.80 -2.68
CA ALA A 154 -16.37 -13.77 -1.34
C ALA A 154 -15.57 -12.89 -0.36
N HIS A 155 -14.34 -12.51 -0.69
CA HIS A 155 -13.50 -11.66 0.16
C HIS A 155 -13.67 -10.16 -0.12
N TRP A 156 -14.60 -9.78 -1.00
CA TRP A 156 -14.77 -8.40 -1.45
C TRP A 156 -16.21 -7.94 -1.32
N GLU A 157 -16.43 -6.92 -0.51
CA GLU A 157 -17.71 -6.24 -0.32
C GLU A 157 -17.46 -4.74 -0.11
N PRO A 158 -18.44 -3.87 -0.34
CA PRO A 158 -18.32 -2.46 0.07
C PRO A 158 -18.12 -2.34 1.58
N PRO A 159 -17.34 -1.32 2.05
CA PRO A 159 -17.24 -1.02 3.47
C PRO A 159 -18.58 -0.49 4.01
N ASP A 160 -18.71 -0.43 5.34
CA ASP A 160 -19.84 0.23 5.98
C ASP A 160 -19.73 1.76 5.90
N GLU A 161 -18.49 2.28 5.85
CA GLU A 161 -18.20 3.71 5.84
C GLU A 161 -17.11 4.05 4.82
N TRP A 162 -17.34 5.10 4.06
CA TRP A 162 -16.37 5.71 3.17
C TRP A 162 -15.76 6.94 3.83
N LEU A 163 -14.46 6.92 4.10
CA LEU A 163 -13.76 8.01 4.75
C LEU A 163 -13.35 9.07 3.72
N GLU A 164 -13.84 10.28 3.91
CA GLU A 164 -13.36 11.44 3.16
C GLU A 164 -12.04 11.95 3.73
N ASP A 165 -11.30 12.73 2.93
CA ASP A 165 -10.07 13.39 3.41
C ASP A 165 -10.36 14.29 4.61
N GLY A 166 -9.55 14.16 5.65
CA GLY A 166 -9.70 14.90 6.90
C GLY A 166 -10.74 14.34 7.88
N ALA A 167 -11.37 13.19 7.57
CA ALA A 167 -12.32 12.55 8.50
C ALA A 167 -11.64 12.23 9.85
N GLU A 168 -12.31 12.62 10.93
CA GLU A 168 -11.84 12.38 12.30
C GLU A 168 -12.57 11.18 12.91
N ILE A 169 -11.82 10.23 13.41
CA ILE A 169 -12.31 9.00 14.03
C ILE A 169 -11.89 9.02 15.50
N VAL A 170 -12.88 9.18 16.38
CA VAL A 170 -12.63 9.09 17.84
C VAL A 170 -12.51 7.62 18.21
N VAL A 171 -11.42 7.28 18.90
CA VAL A 171 -11.10 5.96 19.45
C VAL A 171 -10.99 6.10 20.97
N GLY A 172 -11.78 5.34 21.72
CA GLY A 172 -11.93 5.46 23.17
C GLY A 172 -13.22 6.17 23.58
N GLU A 173 -13.76 5.82 24.76
CA GLU A 173 -15.04 6.34 25.25
C GLU A 173 -14.87 7.50 26.23
N ASP A 174 -13.75 7.58 26.94
CA ASP A 174 -13.45 8.63 27.90
C ASP A 174 -12.79 9.83 27.19
N PRO A 175 -13.40 11.04 27.23
CA PRO A 175 -12.77 12.23 26.66
C PRO A 175 -11.36 12.53 27.19
N ALA A 176 -11.02 12.08 28.42
CA ALA A 176 -9.71 12.27 29.02
C ALA A 176 -8.67 11.23 28.51
N GLY A 177 -9.13 10.11 27.94
CA GLY A 177 -8.30 9.02 27.41
C GLY A 177 -8.60 8.70 25.93
N SER A 178 -9.47 9.45 25.26
CA SER A 178 -9.78 9.24 23.86
C SER A 178 -8.65 9.71 22.94
N ARG A 179 -8.47 8.98 21.85
CA ARG A 179 -7.55 9.27 20.76
C ARG A 179 -8.33 9.68 19.52
N THR A 180 -7.88 10.67 18.79
CA THR A 180 -8.46 11.03 17.50
C THR A 180 -7.51 10.61 16.40
N LEU A 181 -7.96 9.70 15.53
CA LEU A 181 -7.27 9.33 14.30
C LEU A 181 -7.86 10.16 13.16
N ARG A 182 -7.03 10.93 12.47
CA ARG A 182 -7.44 11.69 11.30
C ARG A 182 -7.05 10.92 10.03
N ALA A 183 -8.03 10.59 9.20
CA ALA A 183 -7.81 10.02 7.89
C ALA A 183 -7.31 11.12 6.94
N ILE A 184 -6.16 10.93 6.31
CA ILE A 184 -5.55 11.86 5.37
C ILE A 184 -5.37 11.13 4.04
N ALA A 185 -5.97 11.66 2.98
CA ALA A 185 -5.83 11.07 1.64
C ALA A 185 -4.39 11.17 1.13
N THR A 186 -3.82 10.04 0.79
CA THR A 186 -2.45 9.91 0.26
C THR A 186 -2.43 9.06 -1.01
N PRO A 187 -3.09 9.53 -2.10
CA PRO A 187 -3.15 8.79 -3.35
C PRO A 187 -1.75 8.56 -3.95
N GLY A 188 -1.62 7.47 -4.70
CA GLY A 188 -0.39 7.12 -5.43
C GLY A 188 -0.12 5.63 -5.45
N HIS A 189 0.07 5.00 -4.30
CA HIS A 189 0.12 3.54 -4.20
C HIS A 189 -1.18 2.93 -4.70
N THR A 190 -2.30 3.35 -4.13
CA THR A 190 -3.63 3.27 -4.73
C THR A 190 -4.25 4.66 -4.82
N ARG A 191 -5.31 4.81 -5.61
CA ARG A 191 -5.98 6.11 -5.84
C ARG A 191 -6.71 6.65 -4.60
N GLY A 192 -7.10 5.78 -3.70
CA GLY A 192 -7.89 6.11 -2.51
C GLY A 192 -7.17 5.80 -1.20
N HIS A 193 -5.85 5.54 -1.26
CA HIS A 193 -5.06 5.29 -0.06
C HIS A 193 -5.23 6.42 0.95
N VAL A 194 -5.38 6.05 2.23
CA VAL A 194 -5.39 6.97 3.37
C VAL A 194 -4.36 6.54 4.40
N VAL A 195 -3.73 7.50 5.04
CA VAL A 195 -2.98 7.30 6.29
C VAL A 195 -3.84 7.74 7.46
N PHE A 196 -3.62 7.18 8.65
CA PHE A 196 -4.28 7.64 9.86
C PHE A 196 -3.25 8.33 10.77
N SER A 197 -3.46 9.62 11.02
CA SER A 197 -2.60 10.44 11.88
C SER A 197 -3.20 10.56 13.28
N ASP A 198 -2.42 10.17 14.28
CA ASP A 198 -2.64 10.49 15.68
C ASP A 198 -1.68 11.60 16.08
N GLU A 199 -2.10 12.85 15.90
CA GLU A 199 -1.25 14.00 16.19
C GLU A 199 -0.89 14.09 17.68
N ALA A 200 -1.83 13.79 18.57
CA ALA A 200 -1.60 13.84 20.01
C ALA A 200 -0.64 12.76 20.50
N GLY A 201 -0.72 11.56 19.92
CA GLY A 201 0.16 10.44 20.21
C GLY A 201 1.48 10.48 19.43
N GLY A 202 1.63 11.38 18.47
CA GLY A 202 2.82 11.46 17.60
C GLY A 202 3.01 10.20 16.76
N LEU A 203 1.92 9.61 16.23
CA LEU A 203 1.94 8.36 15.46
C LEU A 203 1.34 8.56 14.06
N LEU A 204 1.92 7.89 13.06
CA LEU A 204 1.36 7.79 11.72
C LEU A 204 1.20 6.33 11.31
N PHE A 205 -0.04 5.85 11.20
CA PHE A 205 -0.36 4.57 10.57
C PHE A 205 -0.33 4.78 9.07
N ALA A 206 0.78 4.39 8.47
CA ALA A 206 1.13 4.84 7.12
C ALA A 206 0.65 3.91 6.01
N GLY A 207 0.08 2.74 6.34
CA GLY A 207 -0.24 1.74 5.33
C GLY A 207 0.95 1.49 4.42
N ASP A 208 0.71 1.51 3.12
CA ASP A 208 1.74 1.37 2.08
C ASP A 208 2.22 2.70 1.50
N HIS A 209 1.80 3.84 2.08
CA HIS A 209 2.29 5.13 1.61
C HIS A 209 3.76 5.37 1.98
N VAL A 210 4.14 5.12 3.24
CA VAL A 210 5.52 5.29 3.72
C VAL A 210 6.03 3.97 4.27
N LEU A 211 6.91 3.29 3.52
CA LEU A 211 7.51 2.01 3.90
C LEU A 211 8.99 2.18 4.26
N PRO A 212 9.48 1.59 5.38
CA PRO A 212 10.80 1.90 5.92
C PRO A 212 11.96 1.35 5.09
N ARG A 213 11.75 0.26 4.34
CA ARG A 213 12.83 -0.46 3.65
C ARG A 213 12.71 -0.53 2.13
N ILE A 214 11.50 -0.34 1.60
CA ILE A 214 11.20 -0.44 0.17
C ILE A 214 10.42 0.78 -0.29
N THR A 215 10.27 0.96 -1.59
CA THR A 215 9.27 1.85 -2.19
C THR A 215 7.99 1.07 -2.43
N PRO A 216 6.81 1.61 -2.19
CA PRO A 216 5.57 0.94 -2.55
C PRO A 216 5.44 0.83 -4.08
N SER A 217 4.74 -0.19 -4.57
CA SER A 217 4.30 -0.23 -5.97
C SER A 217 3.31 0.89 -6.25
N LEU A 218 3.30 1.42 -7.46
CA LEU A 218 2.43 2.53 -7.84
C LEU A 218 1.38 2.09 -8.87
N GLY A 219 0.12 2.37 -8.57
CA GLY A 219 -0.99 2.11 -9.47
C GLY A 219 -1.21 0.63 -9.83
N LEU A 220 -0.91 -0.30 -8.93
CA LEU A 220 -1.18 -1.74 -9.11
C LEU A 220 -2.66 -2.09 -8.90
N GLU A 221 -3.52 -1.15 -8.89
CA GLU A 221 -4.96 -1.31 -8.72
C GLU A 221 -5.68 -1.36 -10.07
N PRO A 222 -6.94 -1.86 -10.12
CA PRO A 222 -7.71 -1.91 -11.38
C PRO A 222 -8.02 -0.55 -11.99
N MET A 223 -8.16 0.49 -11.16
CA MET A 223 -8.54 1.85 -11.57
C MET A 223 -7.57 2.90 -10.99
N PRO A 224 -6.29 2.90 -11.39
CA PRO A 224 -5.33 3.85 -10.87
C PRO A 224 -5.69 5.30 -11.25
N SER A 225 -5.11 6.25 -10.54
CA SER A 225 -5.12 7.66 -10.94
C SER A 225 -4.42 7.86 -12.28
N ALA A 226 -4.65 8.98 -12.93
CA ALA A 226 -4.05 9.28 -14.24
C ALA A 226 -2.51 9.33 -14.17
N SER A 227 -1.94 9.83 -13.06
CA SER A 227 -0.51 9.90 -12.81
C SER A 227 -0.21 9.42 -11.38
N PRO A 228 -0.06 8.10 -11.15
CA PRO A 228 0.13 7.56 -9.80
C PRO A 228 1.37 8.09 -9.11
N LEU A 229 2.49 8.24 -9.82
CA LEU A 229 3.73 8.77 -9.24
C LEU A 229 3.62 10.26 -8.88
N ALA A 230 2.98 11.09 -9.72
CA ALA A 230 2.78 12.49 -9.38
C ALA A 230 1.90 12.63 -8.12
N ALA A 231 0.83 11.84 -8.03
CA ALA A 231 -0.02 11.80 -6.86
C ALA A 231 0.76 11.33 -5.61
N PHE A 232 1.58 10.28 -5.74
CA PHE A 232 2.42 9.77 -4.66
C PHE A 232 3.41 10.82 -4.14
N LEU A 233 4.11 11.51 -5.04
CA LEU A 233 5.06 12.56 -4.67
C LEU A 233 4.36 13.74 -3.98
N ALA A 234 3.19 14.15 -4.48
CA ALA A 234 2.39 15.18 -3.82
C ALA A 234 1.92 14.75 -2.43
N SER A 235 1.55 13.49 -2.25
CA SER A 235 1.16 12.90 -0.97
C SER A 235 2.35 12.83 0.01
N LEU A 236 3.56 12.53 -0.46
CA LEU A 236 4.77 12.59 0.37
C LEU A 236 5.05 14.00 0.85
N GLU A 237 4.95 14.99 -0.03
CA GLU A 237 5.10 16.41 0.36
C GLU A 237 4.01 16.85 1.34
N LEU A 238 2.75 16.39 1.16
CA LEU A 238 1.68 16.64 2.12
C LEU A 238 2.03 16.06 3.50
N VAL A 239 2.45 14.80 3.59
CA VAL A 239 2.83 14.15 4.86
C VAL A 239 3.99 14.89 5.52
N ARG A 240 4.92 15.45 4.73
CA ARG A 240 6.03 16.26 5.24
C ARG A 240 5.58 17.57 5.88
N THR A 241 4.40 18.09 5.53
CA THR A 241 3.84 19.30 6.16
C THR A 241 3.18 19.04 7.51
N LEU A 242 2.87 17.77 7.84
CA LEU A 242 2.31 17.38 9.12
C LEU A 242 3.40 17.45 10.21
N PRO A 243 3.05 17.46 11.50
CA PRO A 243 4.02 17.21 12.57
C PRO A 243 4.77 15.90 12.36
N ASP A 244 6.08 15.86 12.61
CA ASP A 244 6.83 14.60 12.54
C ASP A 244 6.29 13.60 13.57
N ALA A 245 6.28 12.34 13.20
CA ALA A 245 5.64 11.27 13.96
C ALA A 245 6.48 9.98 13.89
N VAL A 246 6.15 9.04 14.75
CA VAL A 246 6.66 7.66 14.68
C VAL A 246 5.93 6.92 13.57
N LEU A 247 6.70 6.34 12.66
CA LEU A 247 6.18 5.56 11.52
C LEU A 247 5.66 4.20 11.99
N LEU A 248 4.40 3.93 11.71
CA LEU A 248 3.73 2.64 11.84
C LEU A 248 3.35 2.12 10.44
N PRO A 249 4.26 1.42 9.74
CA PRO A 249 4.08 1.01 8.35
C PRO A 249 3.37 -0.34 8.24
N ALA A 250 2.71 -0.61 7.13
CA ALA A 250 2.13 -1.92 6.90
C ALA A 250 3.19 -3.00 6.62
N HIS A 251 4.33 -2.66 6.01
CA HIS A 251 5.40 -3.61 5.73
C HIS A 251 6.75 -3.09 6.22
N GLY A 252 7.43 -3.89 7.04
CA GLY A 252 8.73 -3.54 7.63
C GLY A 252 8.65 -3.18 9.10
N PRO A 253 9.79 -2.85 9.73
CA PRO A 253 9.82 -2.45 11.13
C PRO A 253 9.19 -1.08 11.33
N SER A 254 8.56 -0.87 12.48
CA SER A 254 8.06 0.42 12.95
C SER A 254 9.16 1.25 13.62
N GLY A 255 8.82 2.47 14.08
CA GLY A 255 9.64 3.23 15.01
C GLY A 255 10.54 4.31 14.42
N MET A 256 10.74 4.35 13.09
CA MET A 256 11.54 5.43 12.49
C MET A 256 10.75 6.75 12.39
N PRO A 257 11.41 7.94 12.38
CA PRO A 257 10.77 9.21 12.10
C PRO A 257 10.19 9.25 10.68
N VAL A 258 8.94 9.70 10.54
CA VAL A 258 8.22 9.77 9.25
C VAL A 258 8.93 10.69 8.27
N HIS A 259 9.28 11.91 8.69
CA HIS A 259 9.90 12.91 7.81
C HIS A 259 11.21 12.43 7.22
N ARG A 260 12.05 11.76 8.02
CA ARG A 260 13.30 11.16 7.52
C ARG A 260 13.00 10.21 6.36
N ARG A 261 12.00 9.35 6.51
CA ARG A 261 11.70 8.37 5.46
C ARG A 261 11.06 9.01 4.24
N VAL A 262 10.21 9.99 4.43
CA VAL A 262 9.61 10.78 3.34
C VAL A 262 10.70 11.46 2.49
N ASP A 263 11.69 12.10 3.12
CA ASP A 263 12.82 12.71 2.41
C ASP A 263 13.63 11.69 1.60
N GLU A 264 13.86 10.49 2.18
CA GLU A 264 14.54 9.40 1.47
C GLU A 264 13.76 8.92 0.25
N LEU A 265 12.42 8.82 0.33
CA LEU A 265 11.55 8.40 -0.77
C LEU A 265 11.51 9.47 -1.88
N ILE A 266 11.38 10.74 -1.54
CA ILE A 266 11.41 11.85 -2.50
C ILE A 266 12.77 11.87 -3.25
N ALA A 267 13.87 11.76 -2.51
CA ALA A 267 15.20 11.71 -3.10
C ALA A 267 15.40 10.46 -4.01
N HIS A 268 14.84 9.31 -3.61
CA HIS A 268 14.87 8.10 -4.43
C HIS A 268 14.17 8.31 -5.76
N HIS A 269 12.93 8.81 -5.76
CA HIS A 269 12.18 9.05 -7.00
C HIS A 269 12.81 10.15 -7.86
N GLY A 270 13.44 11.16 -7.26
CA GLY A 270 14.26 12.14 -7.98
C GLY A 270 15.37 11.48 -8.82
N LYS A 271 16.16 10.60 -8.18
CA LYS A 271 17.22 9.83 -8.87
C LYS A 271 16.65 8.89 -9.94
N ARG A 272 15.47 8.28 -9.70
CA ARG A 272 14.81 7.41 -10.68
C ARG A 272 14.33 8.22 -11.89
N LEU A 273 13.78 9.42 -11.70
CA LEU A 273 13.39 10.32 -12.79
C LEU A 273 14.60 10.73 -13.64
N ASP A 274 15.73 11.08 -13.01
CA ASP A 274 16.96 11.43 -13.73
C ASP A 274 17.49 10.25 -14.56
N ALA A 275 17.51 9.05 -14.00
CA ALA A 275 17.95 7.84 -14.71
C ALA A 275 17.00 7.46 -15.85
N THR A 276 15.68 7.62 -15.66
CA THR A 276 14.66 7.40 -16.69
C THR A 276 14.83 8.38 -17.85
N LEU A 277 15.05 9.68 -17.56
CA LEU A 277 15.30 10.70 -18.56
C LEU A 277 16.60 10.43 -19.35
N ALA A 278 17.66 9.99 -18.67
CA ALA A 278 18.92 9.62 -19.31
C ALA A 278 18.71 8.46 -20.31
N ALA A 279 17.95 7.42 -19.92
CA ALA A 279 17.66 6.29 -20.80
C ALA A 279 16.87 6.72 -22.06
N VAL A 280 15.92 7.66 -21.94
CA VAL A 280 15.20 8.22 -23.12
C VAL A 280 16.17 8.97 -24.02
N ARG A 281 17.09 9.77 -23.46
CA ARG A 281 18.13 10.50 -24.21
C ARG A 281 19.11 9.58 -24.93
N GLU A 282 19.29 8.36 -24.41
CA GLU A 282 20.08 7.29 -25.05
C GLU A 282 19.29 6.51 -26.12
N GLY A 283 18.06 6.94 -26.44
CA GLY A 283 17.25 6.38 -27.52
C GLY A 283 16.30 5.25 -27.08
N ARG A 284 16.06 5.04 -25.77
CA ARG A 284 15.00 4.14 -25.33
C ARG A 284 13.67 4.82 -25.46
N ALA A 285 12.76 4.23 -26.23
CA ALA A 285 11.53 4.90 -26.64
C ALA A 285 10.29 4.45 -25.87
N THR A 286 10.26 3.25 -25.30
CA THR A 286 9.11 2.70 -24.57
C THR A 286 9.41 2.47 -23.10
N ALA A 287 8.40 2.43 -22.26
CA ALA A 287 8.59 2.16 -20.84
C ALA A 287 9.28 0.80 -20.59
N TYR A 288 8.98 -0.20 -21.41
CA TYR A 288 9.62 -1.51 -21.30
C TYR A 288 11.10 -1.49 -21.68
N GLU A 289 11.48 -0.76 -22.74
CA GLU A 289 12.89 -0.59 -23.11
C GLU A 289 13.66 0.18 -22.04
N VAL A 290 13.08 1.24 -21.48
CA VAL A 290 13.68 2.00 -20.38
C VAL A 290 13.83 1.11 -19.14
N ALA A 291 12.79 0.35 -18.74
CA ALA A 291 12.86 -0.57 -17.64
C ALA A 291 13.96 -1.62 -17.82
N GLY A 292 14.24 -2.04 -19.06
CA GLY A 292 15.26 -3.02 -19.40
C GLY A 292 16.69 -2.57 -19.14
N VAL A 293 16.97 -1.26 -19.10
CA VAL A 293 18.31 -0.71 -18.85
C VAL A 293 18.47 -0.17 -17.43
N LEU A 294 17.40 0.03 -16.69
CA LEU A 294 17.45 0.49 -15.30
C LEU A 294 17.78 -0.65 -14.33
N PRO A 295 18.53 -0.38 -13.24
CA PRO A 295 18.75 -1.36 -12.18
C PRO A 295 17.50 -1.46 -11.29
N TRP A 296 17.18 -2.69 -10.88
CA TRP A 296 16.05 -3.01 -9.99
C TRP A 296 16.54 -3.66 -8.71
N THR A 297 15.78 -3.50 -7.65
CA THR A 297 16.11 -3.98 -6.32
C THR A 297 17.40 -3.35 -5.74
N ARG A 298 17.69 -3.62 -4.45
CA ARG A 298 18.94 -3.19 -3.81
C ARG A 298 20.18 -3.93 -4.35
N ARG A 299 19.97 -5.02 -5.12
CA ARG A 299 21.03 -5.84 -5.72
C ARG A 299 21.32 -5.46 -7.17
N GLU A 300 20.70 -4.36 -7.66
CA GLU A 300 20.84 -3.88 -9.05
C GLU A 300 20.48 -4.96 -10.09
N THR A 301 19.47 -5.78 -9.77
CA THR A 301 18.98 -6.85 -10.64
C THR A 301 18.49 -6.27 -11.96
N ARG A 302 18.75 -6.94 -13.09
CA ARG A 302 18.24 -6.54 -14.40
C ARG A 302 16.78 -6.96 -14.55
N LEU A 303 16.02 -6.24 -15.37
CA LEU A 303 14.61 -6.58 -15.65
C LEU A 303 14.43 -8.05 -16.11
N ALA A 304 15.34 -8.54 -16.93
CA ALA A 304 15.30 -9.91 -17.46
C ALA A 304 15.48 -11.00 -16.38
N ASP A 305 16.10 -10.67 -15.26
CA ASP A 305 16.38 -11.58 -14.15
C ASP A 305 15.31 -11.51 -13.03
N LEU A 306 14.34 -10.61 -13.19
CA LEU A 306 13.18 -10.52 -12.28
C LEU A 306 12.16 -11.62 -12.62
N ASP A 307 11.46 -12.10 -11.59
CA ASP A 307 10.26 -12.91 -11.84
C ASP A 307 9.19 -12.10 -12.58
N LEU A 308 8.18 -12.80 -13.09
CA LEU A 308 7.17 -12.21 -13.97
C LEU A 308 6.40 -11.06 -13.31
N PHE A 309 6.04 -11.22 -12.03
CA PHE A 309 5.29 -10.21 -11.30
C PHE A 309 6.14 -8.94 -11.07
N ASN A 310 7.38 -9.11 -10.61
CA ASN A 310 8.29 -8.00 -10.40
C ASN A 310 8.70 -7.32 -11.73
N ALA A 311 8.85 -8.05 -12.84
CA ALA A 311 9.08 -7.46 -14.15
C ALA A 311 7.89 -6.61 -14.63
N MET A 312 6.66 -7.05 -14.36
CA MET A 312 5.45 -6.27 -14.60
C MET A 312 5.46 -4.98 -13.77
N LEU A 313 5.70 -5.06 -12.46
CA LEU A 313 5.76 -3.89 -11.57
C LEU A 313 6.82 -2.89 -12.02
N ALA A 314 8.02 -3.36 -12.34
CA ALA A 314 9.13 -2.53 -12.83
C ALA A 314 8.76 -1.76 -14.11
N THR A 315 8.07 -2.43 -15.05
CA THR A 315 7.60 -1.80 -16.29
C THR A 315 6.55 -0.73 -16.02
N MET A 316 5.58 -1.01 -15.14
CA MET A 316 4.52 -0.07 -14.76
C MET A 316 5.07 1.12 -13.98
N GLU A 317 6.01 0.91 -13.08
CA GLU A 317 6.69 1.97 -12.33
C GLU A 317 7.48 2.87 -13.29
N THR A 318 8.17 2.29 -14.30
CA THR A 318 8.89 3.06 -15.32
C THR A 318 7.92 3.92 -16.14
N ALA A 319 6.76 3.37 -16.53
CA ALA A 319 5.72 4.14 -17.22
C ALA A 319 5.26 5.34 -16.37
N ALA A 320 5.02 5.14 -15.08
CA ALA A 320 4.64 6.24 -14.18
C ALA A 320 5.72 7.33 -14.05
N HIS A 321 7.03 6.97 -14.09
CA HIS A 321 8.12 7.95 -14.13
C HIS A 321 8.15 8.72 -15.47
N LEU A 322 7.92 8.04 -16.58
CA LEU A 322 7.86 8.67 -17.91
C LEU A 322 6.66 9.63 -18.04
N ASP A 323 5.51 9.27 -17.45
CA ASP A 323 4.34 10.14 -17.41
C ASP A 323 4.65 11.44 -16.65
N VAL A 324 5.33 11.37 -15.50
CA VAL A 324 5.78 12.56 -14.74
C VAL A 324 6.77 13.39 -15.54
N LEU A 325 7.71 12.75 -16.26
CA LEU A 325 8.65 13.49 -17.13
C LEU A 325 7.92 14.20 -18.28
N ALA A 326 6.89 13.57 -18.85
CA ALA A 326 6.05 14.17 -19.90
C ALA A 326 5.23 15.35 -19.34
N GLU A 327 4.61 15.22 -18.18
CA GLU A 327 3.90 16.32 -17.48
C GLU A 327 4.81 17.51 -17.18
N ARG A 328 6.09 17.25 -16.91
CA ARG A 328 7.12 18.29 -16.69
C ARG A 328 7.69 18.87 -18.00
N GLY A 329 7.26 18.37 -19.17
CA GLY A 329 7.74 18.80 -20.48
C GLY A 329 9.20 18.41 -20.76
N LEU A 330 9.75 17.42 -20.05
CA LEU A 330 11.13 16.93 -20.22
C LEU A 330 11.25 15.86 -21.29
N VAL A 331 10.13 15.17 -21.59
CA VAL A 331 9.97 14.25 -22.71
C VAL A 331 8.64 14.49 -23.40
N THR A 332 8.53 14.11 -24.68
CA THR A 332 7.30 14.13 -25.44
C THR A 332 6.77 12.71 -25.59
N ALA A 333 5.52 12.48 -25.19
CA ALA A 333 4.84 11.21 -25.38
C ALA A 333 4.00 11.21 -26.65
N SER A 334 4.06 10.15 -27.45
CA SER A 334 3.22 9.92 -28.62
C SER A 334 2.77 8.46 -28.66
N GLU A 335 1.54 8.21 -29.11
CA GLU A 335 1.03 6.85 -29.23
C GLU A 335 1.07 6.39 -30.70
N GLN A 336 1.69 5.23 -30.96
CA GLN A 336 1.77 4.59 -32.27
C GLN A 336 1.40 3.10 -32.10
N ASP A 337 0.45 2.63 -32.89
CA ASP A 337 -0.04 1.24 -32.83
C ASP A 337 -0.42 0.76 -31.42
N GLY A 338 -0.96 1.65 -30.59
CA GLY A 338 -1.35 1.36 -29.21
C GLY A 338 -0.19 1.33 -28.20
N ILE A 339 1.03 1.66 -28.61
CA ILE A 339 2.22 1.75 -27.76
C ILE A 339 2.58 3.21 -27.56
N VAL A 340 2.89 3.59 -26.31
CA VAL A 340 3.37 4.94 -25.99
C VAL A 340 4.88 5.01 -26.18
N HIS A 341 5.32 5.94 -27.01
CA HIS A 341 6.71 6.26 -27.28
C HIS A 341 7.09 7.61 -26.67
N TYR A 342 8.27 7.69 -26.11
CA TYR A 342 8.81 8.88 -25.46
C TYR A 342 10.08 9.34 -26.18
N THR A 343 10.19 10.67 -26.42
CA THR A 343 11.37 11.32 -27.00
C THR A 343 11.73 12.55 -26.17
N SER A 344 13.02 12.89 -26.08
CA SER A 344 13.54 14.06 -25.35
C SER A 344 13.94 15.19 -26.29
#